data_7bfd476dfbb1da74a0ebb4fabaead1dc
#
_entry.id   7bfd476dfbb1da74a0ebb4fabaead1dc
#
_cell.length_a   1.000
_cell.length_b   1.000
_cell.length_c   1.000
_cell.angle_alpha   90.00
_cell.angle_beta   90.00
_cell.angle_gamma   90.00
#
_symmetry.space_group_name_H-M   'P 1'
#
loop_
_entity.id
_entity.type
_entity.pdbx_description
1 polymer ?
#
loop_
_entity_poly.entity_id
_entity_poly.type
_entity_poly.pdbx_seq_one_letter_code
_entity_poly.pdbx_strand_id
1 'polypeptide(L)'
;MNKTAIRTFIALIGLLMAVLLLSCGKKEVKQVSQESKLAQEAFQVAETLRQAYVKNSRSTLEDNSTKDGYRELIGVMKKFDKVELSFTSTWVEIRDSSVYLSVSWKGVWTVGSKSREERGLGIFVLEGNPLKLATVQRDNPFRQPE
;
A
#
# COMPACT_ATOMS: atom_id res chain seq x y z
N MET A 1 -51.54 23.59 -40.18
CA MET A 1 -50.92 23.40 -38.85
C MET A 1 -50.79 24.77 -38.17
N ASN A 2 -51.47 24.99 -37.05
CA ASN A 2 -51.58 26.32 -36.42
C ASN A 2 -50.26 26.74 -35.83
N LYS A 3 -49.81 27.98 -36.15
CA LYS A 3 -48.56 28.57 -35.63
C LYS A 3 -48.45 28.54 -34.09
N THR A 4 -49.58 28.54 -33.39
CA THR A 4 -49.66 28.39 -31.92
C THR A 4 -49.29 26.98 -31.44
N ALA A 5 -49.71 25.95 -32.15
CA ALA A 5 -49.42 24.55 -31.81
C ALA A 5 -47.92 24.21 -31.93
N ILE A 6 -47.23 24.83 -32.92
CA ILE A 6 -45.79 24.66 -33.12
C ILE A 6 -44.98 25.34 -31.99
N ARG A 7 -45.42 26.54 -31.56
CA ARG A 7 -44.73 27.25 -30.45
C ARG A 7 -44.89 26.55 -29.11
N THR A 8 -46.03 25.97 -28.83
CA THR A 8 -46.21 25.18 -27.58
C THR A 8 -45.40 23.87 -27.61
N PHE A 9 -45.27 23.23 -28.77
CA PHE A 9 -44.51 22.00 -28.93
C PHE A 9 -43.00 22.25 -28.73
N ILE A 10 -42.46 23.35 -29.27
CA ILE A 10 -41.06 23.74 -29.09
C ILE A 10 -40.76 24.10 -27.61
N ALA A 11 -41.70 24.81 -26.95
CA ALA A 11 -41.55 25.16 -25.54
C ALA A 11 -41.53 23.91 -24.63
N LEU A 12 -42.33 22.88 -24.95
CA LEU A 12 -42.40 21.62 -24.21
C LEU A 12 -41.10 20.80 -24.35
N ILE A 13 -40.52 20.75 -25.56
CA ILE A 13 -39.24 20.08 -25.83
C ILE A 13 -38.09 20.78 -25.12
N GLY A 14 -38.10 22.13 -25.13
CA GLY A 14 -37.07 22.92 -24.38
C GLY A 14 -37.12 22.69 -22.88
N LEU A 15 -38.31 22.56 -22.29
CA LEU A 15 -38.50 22.28 -20.89
C LEU A 15 -38.03 20.85 -20.52
N LEU A 16 -38.32 19.87 -21.38
CA LEU A 16 -37.89 18.47 -21.19
C LEU A 16 -36.36 18.32 -21.27
N MET A 17 -35.69 19.03 -22.18
CA MET A 17 -34.25 19.06 -22.28
C MET A 17 -33.60 19.71 -21.06
N ALA A 18 -34.17 20.76 -20.47
CA ALA A 18 -33.64 21.42 -19.27
C ALA A 18 -33.67 20.51 -18.04
N VAL A 19 -34.70 19.65 -17.92
CA VAL A 19 -34.83 18.69 -16.81
C VAL A 19 -33.76 17.57 -16.90
N LEU A 20 -33.39 17.16 -18.10
CA LEU A 20 -32.36 16.11 -18.32
C LEU A 20 -30.94 16.61 -17.99
N LEU A 21 -30.67 17.90 -18.09
CA LEU A 21 -29.36 18.47 -17.75
C LEU A 21 -29.14 18.64 -16.24
N LEU A 22 -30.20 18.63 -15.41
CA LEU A 22 -30.12 18.70 -13.96
C LEU A 22 -29.88 17.34 -13.29
N SER A 23 -29.90 16.24 -14.06
CA SER A 23 -29.61 14.89 -13.58
C SER A 23 -28.13 14.53 -13.65
N CYS A 24 -27.22 15.52 -13.62
CA CYS A 24 -25.81 15.25 -13.35
C CYS A 24 -25.70 14.84 -11.87
N GLY A 25 -25.85 13.53 -11.62
CA GLY A 25 -25.70 12.92 -10.31
C GLY A 25 -24.42 13.40 -9.64
N LYS A 26 -24.56 14.03 -8.48
CA LYS A 26 -23.45 14.20 -7.55
C LYS A 26 -22.80 12.83 -7.41
N LYS A 27 -21.59 12.64 -7.94
CA LYS A 27 -20.75 11.51 -7.57
C LYS A 27 -20.56 11.63 -6.06
N GLU A 28 -21.30 10.84 -5.31
CA GLU A 28 -20.97 10.65 -3.89
C GLU A 28 -19.52 10.20 -3.86
N VAL A 29 -18.65 11.06 -3.37
CA VAL A 29 -17.28 10.69 -3.04
C VAL A 29 -17.43 9.66 -1.93
N LYS A 30 -17.40 8.37 -2.26
CA LYS A 30 -17.40 7.28 -1.31
C LYS A 30 -16.28 7.58 -0.31
N GLN A 31 -16.67 7.90 0.92
CA GLN A 31 -15.71 8.12 2.00
C GLN A 31 -14.88 6.85 2.14
N VAL A 32 -13.56 6.96 1.94
CA VAL A 32 -12.64 5.81 2.04
C VAL A 32 -12.80 5.21 3.42
N SER A 33 -13.13 3.93 3.51
CA SER A 33 -13.33 3.24 4.79
C SER A 33 -12.05 3.30 5.63
N GLN A 34 -12.17 3.24 6.95
CA GLN A 34 -11.03 3.22 7.85
C GLN A 34 -10.11 2.02 7.58
N GLU A 35 -10.68 0.87 7.26
CA GLU A 35 -9.92 -0.32 6.86
C GLU A 35 -9.09 -0.09 5.59
N SER A 36 -9.67 0.61 4.61
CA SER A 36 -8.97 0.96 3.38
C SER A 36 -7.79 1.91 3.63
N LYS A 37 -7.93 2.83 4.58
CA LYS A 37 -6.83 3.72 5.01
C LYS A 37 -5.72 2.94 5.70
N LEU A 38 -6.07 2.04 6.62
CA LEU A 38 -5.10 1.18 7.30
C LEU A 38 -4.35 0.26 6.32
N ALA A 39 -5.07 -0.30 5.33
CA ALA A 39 -4.42 -1.10 4.29
C ALA A 39 -3.43 -0.27 3.46
N GLN A 40 -3.79 0.95 3.06
CA GLN A 40 -2.89 1.85 2.34
C GLN A 40 -1.67 2.23 3.18
N GLU A 41 -1.88 2.54 4.46
CA GLU A 41 -0.78 2.83 5.40
C GLU A 41 0.16 1.63 5.54
N ALA A 42 -0.38 0.42 5.66
CA ALA A 42 0.41 -0.80 5.73
C ALA A 42 1.31 -1.00 4.49
N PHE A 43 0.77 -0.75 3.29
CA PHE A 43 1.56 -0.78 2.05
C PHE A 43 2.68 0.27 2.05
N GLN A 44 2.39 1.48 2.52
CA GLN A 44 3.38 2.55 2.59
C GLN A 44 4.50 2.23 3.58
N VAL A 45 4.17 1.68 4.76
CA VAL A 45 5.17 1.25 5.75
C VAL A 45 6.07 0.16 5.18
N ALA A 46 5.50 -0.87 4.53
CA ALA A 46 6.28 -1.94 3.91
C ALA A 46 7.24 -1.41 2.83
N GLU A 47 6.77 -0.52 1.97
CA GLU A 47 7.60 0.09 0.93
C GLU A 47 8.69 1.00 1.52
N THR A 48 8.38 1.76 2.57
CA THR A 48 9.35 2.58 3.29
C THR A 48 10.45 1.73 3.91
N LEU A 49 10.09 0.62 4.56
CA LEU A 49 11.05 -0.32 5.14
C LEU A 49 11.92 -0.97 4.06
N ARG A 50 11.32 -1.37 2.92
CA ARG A 50 12.07 -1.90 1.77
C ARG A 50 13.11 -0.90 1.27
N GLN A 51 12.71 0.35 1.04
CA GLN A 51 13.61 1.39 0.56
C GLN A 51 14.70 1.72 1.59
N ALA A 52 14.34 1.77 2.87
CA ALA A 52 15.28 2.01 3.96
C ALA A 52 16.33 0.90 4.04
N TYR A 53 15.92 -0.36 3.88
CA TYR A 53 16.82 -1.51 3.83
C TYR A 53 17.79 -1.41 2.65
N VAL A 54 17.28 -1.18 1.44
CA VAL A 54 18.10 -1.05 0.23
C VAL A 54 19.12 0.09 0.35
N LYS A 55 18.73 1.21 0.98
CA LYS A 55 19.59 2.38 1.22
C LYS A 55 20.45 2.25 2.49
N ASN A 56 20.33 1.15 3.24
CA ASN A 56 20.96 0.96 4.55
C ASN A 56 20.69 2.10 5.53
N SER A 57 19.48 2.67 5.51
CA SER A 57 19.03 3.76 6.37
C SER A 57 18.48 3.21 7.69
N ARG A 58 19.35 3.03 8.69
CA ARG A 58 18.95 2.49 10.00
C ARG A 58 17.95 3.38 10.74
N SER A 59 18.09 4.69 10.66
CA SER A 59 17.15 5.63 11.29
C SER A 59 15.74 5.45 10.75
N THR A 60 15.59 5.34 9.41
CA THR A 60 14.27 5.13 8.79
C THR A 60 13.68 3.76 9.15
N LEU A 61 14.51 2.72 9.29
CA LEU A 61 14.04 1.41 9.78
C LEU A 61 13.53 1.52 11.22
N GLU A 62 14.27 2.22 12.09
CA GLU A 62 13.90 2.45 13.50
C GLU A 62 12.59 3.24 13.61
N ASP A 63 12.46 4.35 12.88
CA ASP A 63 11.29 5.23 12.92
C ASP A 63 10.00 4.51 12.48
N ASN A 64 10.11 3.53 11.57
CA ASN A 64 8.99 2.76 11.02
C ASN A 64 8.80 1.38 11.67
N SER A 65 9.48 1.11 12.76
CA SER A 65 9.36 -0.14 13.52
C SER A 65 9.03 0.14 14.99
N THR A 66 8.39 -0.82 15.65
CA THR A 66 8.38 -0.84 17.11
C THR A 66 9.79 -1.14 17.63
N LYS A 67 10.03 -0.94 18.92
CA LYS A 67 11.35 -1.23 19.53
C LYS A 67 11.78 -2.69 19.30
N ASP A 68 10.84 -3.62 19.44
CA ASP A 68 11.12 -5.05 19.26
C ASP A 68 11.24 -5.43 17.79
N GLY A 69 10.38 -4.86 16.92
CA GLY A 69 10.47 -5.02 15.45
C GLY A 69 11.80 -4.51 14.90
N TYR A 70 12.27 -3.37 15.36
CA TYR A 70 13.58 -2.85 14.96
C TYR A 70 14.73 -3.77 15.42
N ARG A 71 14.67 -4.25 16.67
CA ARG A 71 15.67 -5.19 17.19
C ARG A 71 15.69 -6.49 16.35
N GLU A 72 14.54 -7.02 15.99
CA GLU A 72 14.43 -8.19 15.10
C GLU A 72 15.05 -7.91 13.73
N LEU A 73 14.71 -6.76 13.11
CA LEU A 73 15.25 -6.38 11.82
C LEU A 73 16.77 -6.32 11.81
N ILE A 74 17.36 -5.56 12.72
CA ILE A 74 18.83 -5.41 12.76
C ILE A 74 19.55 -6.72 13.12
N GLY A 75 18.87 -7.60 13.86
CA GLY A 75 19.40 -8.92 14.23
C GLY A 75 19.57 -9.87 13.05
N VAL A 76 18.78 -9.72 11.98
CA VAL A 76 18.86 -10.57 10.78
C VAL A 76 19.63 -9.92 9.62
N MET A 77 19.85 -8.61 9.68
CA MET A 77 20.57 -7.87 8.64
C MET A 77 22.07 -8.18 8.67
N LYS A 78 22.61 -8.54 7.50
CA LYS A 78 24.07 -8.67 7.29
C LYS A 78 24.55 -7.54 6.37
N LYS A 79 25.85 -7.36 6.26
CA LYS A 79 26.44 -6.37 5.34
C LYS A 79 26.38 -6.89 3.91
N PHE A 80 26.01 -6.02 2.99
CA PHE A 80 26.03 -6.25 1.55
C PHE A 80 26.57 -5.00 0.85
N ASP A 81 27.08 -5.18 -0.38
CA ASP A 81 27.53 -4.04 -1.19
C ASP A 81 26.35 -3.46 -2.00
N LYS A 82 25.47 -4.34 -2.50
CA LYS A 82 24.27 -3.96 -3.23
C LYS A 82 23.13 -4.95 -2.92
N VAL A 83 21.93 -4.44 -2.89
CA VAL A 83 20.70 -5.26 -2.86
C VAL A 83 19.67 -4.69 -3.81
N GLU A 84 19.03 -5.57 -4.56
CA GLU A 84 17.80 -5.30 -5.31
C GLU A 84 16.68 -6.09 -4.65
N LEU A 85 15.74 -5.41 -4.05
CA LEU A 85 14.64 -6.01 -3.31
C LEU A 85 13.32 -5.46 -3.83
N SER A 86 12.41 -6.35 -4.21
CA SER A 86 11.07 -6.02 -4.68
C SER A 86 10.01 -6.68 -3.82
N PHE A 87 8.91 -5.97 -3.59
CA PHE A 87 7.74 -6.43 -2.85
C PHE A 87 6.50 -6.40 -3.74
N THR A 88 5.67 -7.42 -3.59
CA THR A 88 4.32 -7.49 -4.14
C THR A 88 3.39 -7.83 -2.99
N SER A 89 2.58 -6.89 -2.56
CA SER A 89 1.57 -7.12 -1.53
C SER A 89 0.45 -7.97 -2.09
N THR A 90 0.13 -9.06 -1.42
CA THR A 90 -0.83 -10.05 -1.89
C THR A 90 -2.13 -10.05 -1.10
N TRP A 91 -2.09 -9.65 0.16
CA TRP A 91 -3.23 -9.72 1.04
C TRP A 91 -3.03 -8.88 2.31
N VAL A 92 -4.11 -8.30 2.82
CA VAL A 92 -4.16 -7.53 4.08
C VAL A 92 -5.28 -8.09 4.95
N GLU A 93 -4.98 -8.34 6.21
CA GLU A 93 -5.96 -8.66 7.23
C GLU A 93 -5.80 -7.73 8.41
N ILE A 94 -6.91 -7.20 8.89
CA ILE A 94 -6.96 -6.35 10.08
C ILE A 94 -7.60 -7.20 11.19
N ARG A 95 -6.85 -7.44 12.26
CA ARG A 95 -7.32 -8.17 13.44
C ARG A 95 -7.04 -7.32 14.66
N ASP A 96 -8.09 -7.02 15.42
CA ASP A 96 -8.00 -6.22 16.65
C ASP A 96 -7.27 -4.89 16.40
N SER A 97 -6.07 -4.76 16.93
CA SER A 97 -5.21 -3.56 16.80
C SER A 97 -4.03 -3.76 15.85
N SER A 98 -3.95 -4.90 15.16
CA SER A 98 -2.83 -5.27 14.29
C SER A 98 -3.25 -5.41 12.84
N VAL A 99 -2.37 -5.02 11.93
CA VAL A 99 -2.54 -5.21 10.49
C VAL A 99 -1.52 -6.24 10.02
N TYR A 100 -2.00 -7.33 9.43
CA TYR A 100 -1.19 -8.39 8.84
C TYR A 100 -1.11 -8.16 7.34
N LEU A 101 0.06 -7.81 6.84
CA LEU A 101 0.32 -7.60 5.42
C LEU A 101 1.14 -8.75 4.86
N SER A 102 0.55 -9.53 3.97
CA SER A 102 1.25 -10.59 3.24
C SER A 102 1.97 -10.02 2.03
N VAL A 103 3.27 -10.28 1.95
CA VAL A 103 4.17 -9.75 0.93
C VAL A 103 4.93 -10.88 0.27
N SER A 104 4.69 -11.08 -1.03
CA SER A 104 5.59 -11.87 -1.87
C SER A 104 6.81 -11.01 -2.22
N TRP A 105 8.01 -11.54 -2.03
CA TRP A 105 9.22 -10.77 -2.25
C TRP A 105 10.25 -11.54 -3.08
N LYS A 106 11.10 -10.78 -3.76
CA LYS A 106 12.27 -11.25 -4.46
C LYS A 106 13.43 -10.31 -4.17
N GLY A 107 14.58 -10.87 -3.83
CA GLY A 107 15.79 -10.12 -3.54
C GLY A 107 17.03 -10.70 -4.25
N VAL A 108 17.95 -9.83 -4.63
CA VAL A 108 19.29 -10.18 -5.12
C VAL A 108 20.30 -9.40 -4.30
N TRP A 109 21.12 -10.11 -3.54
CA TRP A 109 22.19 -9.52 -2.70
C TRP A 109 23.54 -9.76 -3.37
N THR A 110 24.36 -8.71 -3.40
CA THR A 110 25.72 -8.77 -3.92
C THR A 110 26.71 -8.46 -2.80
N VAL A 111 27.71 -9.34 -2.63
CA VAL A 111 28.82 -9.17 -1.70
C VAL A 111 30.11 -9.50 -2.47
N GLY A 112 30.98 -8.52 -2.68
CA GLY A 112 32.13 -8.63 -3.55
C GLY A 112 31.72 -8.97 -4.98
N SER A 113 32.23 -10.09 -5.50
CA SER A 113 31.89 -10.59 -6.84
C SER A 113 30.74 -11.60 -6.88
N LYS A 114 30.13 -11.89 -5.73
CA LYS A 114 29.10 -12.93 -5.62
C LYS A 114 27.72 -12.29 -5.47
N SER A 115 26.75 -12.76 -6.25
CA SER A 115 25.34 -12.41 -6.13
C SER A 115 24.52 -13.64 -5.81
N ARG A 116 23.54 -13.47 -4.91
CA ARG A 116 22.57 -14.52 -4.57
C ARG A 116 21.16 -13.98 -4.69
N GLU A 117 20.31 -14.76 -5.34
CA GLU A 117 18.87 -14.49 -5.47
C GLU A 117 18.08 -15.35 -4.50
N GLU A 118 17.15 -14.74 -3.80
CA GLU A 118 16.12 -15.44 -3.02
C GLU A 118 14.75 -14.81 -3.24
N ARG A 119 13.72 -15.57 -2.93
CA ARG A 119 12.32 -15.16 -2.97
C ARG A 119 11.54 -15.91 -1.88
N GLY A 120 10.50 -15.30 -1.42
CA GLY A 120 9.67 -15.88 -0.38
C GLY A 120 8.36 -15.16 -0.18
N LEU A 121 7.64 -15.58 0.85
CA LEU A 121 6.40 -14.98 1.32
C LEU A 121 6.54 -14.62 2.79
N GLY A 122 6.60 -13.32 3.08
CA GLY A 122 6.61 -12.78 4.44
C GLY A 122 5.24 -12.25 4.86
N ILE A 123 4.99 -12.22 6.16
CA ILE A 123 3.85 -11.53 6.75
C ILE A 123 4.38 -10.45 7.67
N PHE A 124 4.15 -9.21 7.31
CA PHE A 124 4.48 -8.06 8.15
C PHE A 124 3.34 -7.82 9.13
N VAL A 125 3.62 -7.92 10.40
CA VAL A 125 2.69 -7.56 11.47
C VAL A 125 2.97 -6.12 11.85
N LEU A 126 1.97 -5.25 11.62
CA LEU A 126 2.06 -3.83 11.87
C LEU A 126 1.12 -3.43 13.00
N GLU A 127 1.58 -2.56 13.88
CA GLU A 127 0.85 -2.14 15.08
C GLU A 127 0.99 -0.64 15.35
N GLY A 128 0.06 -0.10 16.10
CA GLY A 128 0.10 1.29 16.55
C GLY A 128 -0.59 2.28 15.62
N ASN A 129 -0.50 3.55 15.97
CA ASN A 129 -1.00 4.67 15.18
C ASN A 129 -0.01 5.85 15.35
N PRO A 130 0.81 6.16 14.33
CA PRO A 130 0.89 5.49 13.02
C PRO A 130 1.34 4.01 13.10
N LEU A 131 1.04 3.23 12.04
CA LEU A 131 1.44 1.84 11.94
C LEU A 131 2.97 1.70 11.91
N LYS A 132 3.50 0.74 12.67
CA LYS A 132 4.92 0.40 12.73
C LYS A 132 5.11 -1.10 12.67
N LEU A 133 6.21 -1.55 12.09
CA LEU A 133 6.55 -2.97 12.03
C LEU A 133 6.81 -3.51 13.44
N ALA A 134 6.02 -4.50 13.85
CA ALA A 134 6.22 -5.22 15.12
C ALA A 134 7.05 -6.50 14.93
N THR A 135 6.82 -7.25 13.86
CA THR A 135 7.58 -8.47 13.53
C THR A 135 7.38 -8.86 12.06
N VAL A 136 8.25 -9.70 11.54
CA VAL A 136 8.09 -10.38 10.24
C VAL A 136 7.97 -11.88 10.47
N GLN A 137 6.82 -12.44 10.13
CA GLN A 137 6.57 -13.87 10.19
C GLN A 137 6.88 -14.54 8.84
N ARG A 138 7.18 -15.86 8.85
CA ARG A 138 7.60 -16.67 7.70
C ARG A 138 8.94 -16.20 7.12
N ASP A 139 9.03 -16.08 5.76
CA ASP A 139 10.26 -15.74 5.08
C ASP A 139 10.55 -14.24 5.22
N ASN A 140 11.56 -13.89 6.01
CA ASN A 140 11.91 -12.50 6.28
C ASN A 140 12.76 -11.94 5.12
N PRO A 141 12.26 -10.94 4.35
CA PRO A 141 12.94 -10.38 3.18
C PRO A 141 14.19 -9.56 3.54
N PHE A 142 14.39 -9.23 4.81
CA PHE A 142 15.54 -8.48 5.29
C PHE A 142 16.69 -9.39 5.74
N ARG A 143 16.45 -10.70 5.76
CA ARG A 143 17.49 -11.69 6.00
C ARG A 143 18.28 -11.91 4.72
N GLN A 144 19.56 -11.59 4.75
CA GLN A 144 20.46 -11.90 3.63
C GLN A 144 20.68 -13.41 3.56
N PRO A 145 20.69 -14.01 2.33
CA PRO A 145 21.04 -15.41 2.15
C PRO A 145 22.47 -15.73 2.61
N GLU A 146 22.68 -16.98 3.07
CA GLU A 146 23.99 -17.48 3.52
C GLU A 146 24.90 -17.85 2.34
#